data_526d2bfbe61179b42b9586604d100cda
#
_entry.id   526d2bfbe61179b42b9586604d100cda
#
_cell.length_a   1.000
_cell.length_b   1.000
_cell.length_c   1.000
_cell.angle_alpha   90.00
_cell.angle_beta   90.00
_cell.angle_gamma   90.00
#
_symmetry.space_group_name_H-M   'P 1'
#
loop_
_entity.id
_entity.type
_entity.pdbx_description
1 polymer ?
#
loop_
_entity_poly.entity_id
_entity_poly.type
_entity_poly.pdbx_seq_one_letter_code
_entity_poly.pdbx_strand_id
1 'polypeptide(L)'
;MNRDTYHHGDLKAVILAKAATLVAERGADGISLRELAREAGVSHAAPAHHFTDRRGLFTALAAQGWRLLAEALAAARPDFIDAALAYVRFALDHPGHYAVMFDRSLVNADDPELVDAQNAAGAELAHGVGTLKDPSAKADPQSAALAAWSLVHGFAMLRLNETIDTDDDPMAAVEKIALMLFNG
;
A
#
# COMPACT_ATOMS: atom_id res chain seq x y z
N MET A 1 24.32 13.98 32.12
CA MET A 1 23.57 14.54 30.98
C MET A 1 23.42 13.44 29.96
N ASN A 2 22.22 12.84 29.96
CA ASN A 2 21.90 11.61 29.20
C ASN A 2 21.47 12.00 27.78
N ARG A 3 22.24 11.61 26.75
CA ARG A 3 22.00 11.89 25.32
C ARG A 3 21.82 10.65 24.45
N ASP A 4 21.60 9.47 25.04
CA ASP A 4 21.61 8.20 24.32
C ASP A 4 20.32 7.36 24.43
N THR A 5 19.16 8.01 24.45
CA THR A 5 17.88 7.30 24.25
C THR A 5 17.18 7.83 23.01
N TYR A 6 17.90 7.94 21.89
CA TYR A 6 17.28 8.08 20.59
C TYR A 6 16.71 6.70 20.19
N HIS A 7 15.39 6.61 20.23
CA HIS A 7 14.60 5.39 20.07
C HIS A 7 14.94 4.63 18.78
N HIS A 8 15.44 3.40 18.87
CA HIS A 8 15.72 2.54 17.72
C HIS A 8 14.47 2.29 16.84
N GLY A 9 13.25 2.36 17.43
CA GLY A 9 11.99 2.30 16.68
C GLY A 9 11.72 3.54 15.84
N ASP A 10 12.18 4.70 16.27
CA ASP A 10 12.02 5.98 15.56
C ASP A 10 12.90 6.00 14.30
N LEU A 11 14.13 5.48 14.38
CA LEU A 11 15.05 5.46 13.25
C LEU A 11 14.59 4.56 12.09
N LYS A 12 14.04 3.35 12.39
CA LYS A 12 13.45 2.47 11.36
C LYS A 12 12.31 3.19 10.63
N ALA A 13 11.42 3.85 11.39
CA ALA A 13 10.30 4.61 10.84
C ALA A 13 10.77 5.79 9.98
N VAL A 14 11.78 6.55 10.42
CA VAL A 14 12.36 7.67 9.66
C VAL A 14 12.95 7.18 8.34
N ILE A 15 13.70 6.07 8.35
CA ILE A 15 14.30 5.51 7.13
C ILE A 15 13.20 5.02 6.17
N LEU A 16 12.15 4.34 6.66
CA LEU A 16 11.03 3.91 5.82
C LEU A 16 10.27 5.08 5.22
N ALA A 17 9.97 6.11 6.00
CA ALA A 17 9.32 7.32 5.49
C ALA A 17 10.15 8.00 4.38
N LYS A 18 11.47 8.10 4.58
CA LYS A 18 12.37 8.65 3.56
C LYS A 18 12.43 7.76 2.32
N ALA A 19 12.45 6.43 2.49
CA ALA A 19 12.41 5.49 1.38
C ALA A 19 11.11 5.65 0.57
N ALA A 20 9.95 5.75 1.23
CA ALA A 20 8.67 5.97 0.57
C ALA A 20 8.68 7.26 -0.28
N THR A 21 9.18 8.37 0.28
CA THR A 21 9.32 9.64 -0.46
C THR A 21 10.19 9.48 -1.70
N LEU A 22 11.38 8.89 -1.55
CA LEU A 22 12.31 8.73 -2.67
C LEU A 22 11.80 7.77 -3.75
N VAL A 23 11.09 6.70 -3.36
CA VAL A 23 10.43 5.80 -4.31
C VAL A 23 9.34 6.54 -5.10
N ALA A 24 8.53 7.37 -4.44
CA ALA A 24 7.50 8.17 -5.10
C ALA A 24 8.09 9.17 -6.11
N GLU A 25 9.22 9.79 -5.78
CA GLU A 25 9.85 10.83 -6.61
C GLU A 25 10.57 10.28 -7.85
N ARG A 26 11.21 9.11 -7.74
CA ARG A 26 12.15 8.62 -8.78
C ARG A 26 12.18 7.10 -8.98
N GLY A 27 11.20 6.39 -8.43
CA GLY A 27 11.14 4.93 -8.51
C GLY A 27 12.11 4.21 -7.57
N ALA A 28 11.96 2.90 -7.51
CA ALA A 28 12.76 2.06 -6.61
C ALA A 28 14.20 1.85 -7.08
N ASP A 29 14.46 1.82 -8.40
CA ASP A 29 15.73 1.33 -8.98
C ASP A 29 16.97 2.10 -8.54
N GLY A 30 16.87 3.41 -8.35
CA GLY A 30 17.97 4.27 -7.95
C GLY A 30 18.27 4.31 -6.44
N ILE A 31 17.53 3.59 -5.60
CA ILE A 31 17.61 3.72 -4.15
C ILE A 31 18.56 2.69 -3.54
N SER A 32 19.53 3.17 -2.74
CA SER A 32 20.45 2.35 -1.96
C SER A 32 20.37 2.67 -0.46
N LEU A 33 20.72 1.70 0.40
CA LEU A 33 20.80 1.92 1.85
C LEU A 33 21.77 3.05 2.22
N ARG A 34 22.86 3.19 1.46
CA ARG A 34 23.87 4.25 1.69
C ARG A 34 23.30 5.64 1.39
N GLU A 35 22.56 5.76 0.32
CA GLU A 35 21.88 6.99 -0.04
C GLU A 35 20.82 7.36 0.99
N LEU A 36 19.99 6.40 1.42
CA LEU A 36 19.00 6.61 2.47
C LEU A 36 19.62 7.07 3.79
N ALA A 37 20.77 6.49 4.19
CA ALA A 37 21.49 6.94 5.36
C ALA A 37 21.88 8.43 5.25
N ARG A 38 22.40 8.82 4.09
CA ARG A 38 22.77 10.22 3.82
C ARG A 38 21.55 11.14 3.86
N GLU A 39 20.46 10.77 3.20
CA GLU A 39 19.22 11.56 3.13
C GLU A 39 18.50 11.66 4.49
N ALA A 40 18.60 10.61 5.31
CA ALA A 40 18.07 10.60 6.67
C ALA A 40 18.98 11.26 7.72
N GLY A 41 20.20 11.69 7.32
CA GLY A 41 21.15 12.32 8.23
C GLY A 41 21.72 11.39 9.31
N VAL A 42 21.79 10.07 9.00
CA VAL A 42 22.24 9.03 9.93
C VAL A 42 23.54 8.38 9.48
N SER A 43 24.17 7.59 10.33
CA SER A 43 25.37 6.84 9.96
C SER A 43 25.10 5.86 8.84
N HIS A 44 26.08 5.62 7.95
CA HIS A 44 25.94 4.67 6.84
C HIS A 44 25.64 3.24 7.29
N ALA A 45 26.00 2.86 8.52
CA ALA A 45 25.72 1.54 9.08
C ALA A 45 24.28 1.41 9.61
N ALA A 46 23.62 2.51 9.95
CA ALA A 46 22.31 2.49 10.59
C ALA A 46 21.21 1.75 9.78
N PRO A 47 21.03 1.99 8.46
CA PRO A 47 20.04 1.24 7.70
C PRO A 47 20.33 -0.27 7.63
N ALA A 48 21.61 -0.67 7.53
CA ALA A 48 22.00 -2.07 7.46
C ALA A 48 21.69 -2.84 8.76
N HIS A 49 21.67 -2.18 9.92
CA HIS A 49 21.25 -2.78 11.17
C HIS A 49 19.74 -3.09 11.22
N HIS A 50 18.92 -2.35 10.47
CA HIS A 50 17.47 -2.52 10.46
C HIS A 50 16.95 -3.40 9.33
N PHE A 51 17.61 -3.40 8.17
CA PHE A 51 17.07 -3.95 6.93
C PHE A 51 17.96 -5.00 6.25
N THR A 52 19.13 -5.30 6.80
CA THR A 52 20.11 -6.25 6.23
C THR A 52 20.61 -5.81 4.85
N ASP A 53 19.71 -5.63 3.88
CA ASP A 53 20.02 -5.22 2.51
C ASP A 53 18.87 -4.39 1.89
N ARG A 54 19.01 -4.05 0.61
CA ARG A 54 18.00 -3.29 -0.14
C ARG A 54 16.67 -4.06 -0.24
N ARG A 55 16.72 -5.38 -0.39
CA ARG A 55 15.52 -6.22 -0.46
C ARG A 55 14.77 -6.21 0.87
N GLY A 56 15.49 -6.34 1.98
CA GLY A 56 14.92 -6.24 3.33
C GLY A 56 14.28 -4.87 3.60
N LEU A 57 14.89 -3.78 3.12
CA LEU A 57 14.27 -2.44 3.18
C LEU A 57 12.93 -2.41 2.44
N PHE A 58 12.89 -2.84 1.17
CA PHE A 58 11.65 -2.80 0.39
C PHE A 58 10.61 -3.79 0.89
N THR A 59 11.02 -4.92 1.45
CA THR A 59 10.12 -5.85 2.15
C THR A 59 9.43 -5.17 3.34
N ALA A 60 10.20 -4.47 4.17
CA ALA A 60 9.65 -3.73 5.31
C ALA A 60 8.74 -2.56 4.86
N LEU A 61 9.12 -1.86 3.79
CA LEU A 61 8.31 -0.78 3.20
C LEU A 61 6.98 -1.32 2.64
N ALA A 62 7.02 -2.43 1.93
CA ALA A 62 5.82 -3.10 1.42
C ALA A 62 4.92 -3.59 2.56
N ALA A 63 5.49 -4.23 3.59
CA ALA A 63 4.74 -4.65 4.78
C ALA A 63 4.06 -3.47 5.49
N GLN A 64 4.75 -2.32 5.60
CA GLN A 64 4.15 -1.10 6.11
C GLN A 64 2.99 -0.62 5.24
N GLY A 65 3.17 -0.60 3.91
CA GLY A 65 2.11 -0.21 2.97
C GLY A 65 0.87 -1.10 3.08
N TRP A 66 1.06 -2.43 3.18
CA TRP A 66 -0.05 -3.37 3.36
C TRP A 66 -0.80 -3.17 4.69
N ARG A 67 -0.10 -2.84 5.79
CA ARG A 67 -0.74 -2.50 7.07
C ARG A 67 -1.55 -1.20 6.95
N LEU A 68 -1.00 -0.15 6.36
CA LEU A 68 -1.71 1.12 6.13
C LEU A 68 -2.97 0.92 5.27
N LEU A 69 -2.87 0.09 4.24
CA LEU A 69 -4.04 -0.27 3.42
C LEU A 69 -5.08 -1.03 4.24
N ALA A 70 -4.68 -2.02 5.04
CA ALA A 70 -5.60 -2.74 5.91
C ALA A 70 -6.32 -1.81 6.90
N GLU A 71 -5.60 -0.88 7.52
CA GLU A 71 -6.15 0.14 8.41
C GLU A 71 -7.15 1.06 7.69
N ALA A 72 -6.83 1.51 6.47
CA ALA A 72 -7.72 2.35 5.68
C ALA A 72 -9.02 1.61 5.29
N LEU A 73 -8.91 0.34 4.88
CA LEU A 73 -10.07 -0.51 4.56
C LEU A 73 -10.92 -0.80 5.79
N ALA A 74 -10.29 -1.09 6.94
CA ALA A 74 -11.01 -1.32 8.20
C ALA A 74 -11.77 -0.08 8.67
N ALA A 75 -11.21 1.11 8.49
CA ALA A 75 -11.86 2.38 8.84
C ALA A 75 -13.08 2.70 7.94
N ALA A 76 -13.12 2.14 6.72
CA ALA A 76 -14.20 2.32 5.76
C ALA A 76 -15.40 1.35 5.97
N ARG A 77 -15.30 0.43 6.96
CA ARG A 77 -16.42 -0.51 7.26
C ARG A 77 -17.70 0.22 7.69
N PRO A 78 -18.87 -0.33 7.37
CA PRO A 78 -19.10 -1.61 6.69
C PRO A 78 -19.35 -1.48 5.19
N ASP A 79 -19.21 -0.28 4.60
CA ASP A 79 -19.63 -0.01 3.24
C ASP A 79 -18.60 -0.42 2.19
N PHE A 80 -19.07 -1.13 1.16
CA PHE A 80 -18.23 -1.57 0.03
C PHE A 80 -17.68 -0.40 -0.80
N ILE A 81 -18.51 0.63 -1.04
CA ILE A 81 -18.10 1.80 -1.84
C ILE A 81 -17.05 2.60 -1.07
N ASP A 82 -17.25 2.80 0.24
CA ASP A 82 -16.27 3.45 1.09
C ASP A 82 -14.93 2.70 1.10
N ALA A 83 -14.95 1.36 1.08
CA ALA A 83 -13.74 0.54 0.97
C ALA A 83 -13.05 0.73 -0.39
N ALA A 84 -13.78 0.82 -1.50
CA ALA A 84 -13.23 1.10 -2.82
C ALA A 84 -12.56 2.49 -2.87
N LEU A 85 -13.22 3.50 -2.31
CA LEU A 85 -12.68 4.86 -2.19
C LEU A 85 -11.43 4.89 -1.30
N ALA A 86 -11.45 4.18 -0.16
CA ALA A 86 -10.32 4.10 0.75
C ALA A 86 -9.09 3.45 0.09
N TYR A 87 -9.30 2.40 -0.72
CA TYR A 87 -8.22 1.75 -1.48
C TYR A 87 -7.53 2.73 -2.44
N VAL A 88 -8.31 3.43 -3.26
CA VAL A 88 -7.76 4.35 -4.26
C VAL A 88 -7.12 5.56 -3.58
N ARG A 89 -7.74 6.11 -2.55
CA ARG A 89 -7.16 7.20 -1.76
C ARG A 89 -5.81 6.79 -1.17
N PHE A 90 -5.74 5.59 -0.56
CA PHE A 90 -4.47 5.06 -0.06
C PHE A 90 -3.39 5.02 -1.14
N ALA A 91 -3.71 4.51 -2.34
CA ALA A 91 -2.75 4.42 -3.43
C ALA A 91 -2.21 5.81 -3.85
N LEU A 92 -3.10 6.81 -3.93
CA LEU A 92 -2.75 8.18 -4.32
C LEU A 92 -1.98 8.93 -3.22
N ASP A 93 -2.32 8.69 -1.96
CA ASP A 93 -1.67 9.35 -0.80
C ASP A 93 -0.33 8.68 -0.46
N HIS A 94 -0.12 7.41 -0.83
CA HIS A 94 1.07 6.63 -0.51
C HIS A 94 1.75 6.00 -1.74
N PRO A 95 2.04 6.77 -2.82
CA PRO A 95 2.52 6.22 -4.09
C PRO A 95 3.84 5.44 -3.95
N GLY A 96 4.73 5.85 -3.05
CA GLY A 96 5.99 5.15 -2.82
C GLY A 96 5.83 3.78 -2.16
N HIS A 97 4.88 3.62 -1.23
CA HIS A 97 4.54 2.32 -0.68
C HIS A 97 3.87 1.47 -1.76
N TYR A 98 2.89 2.06 -2.46
CA TYR A 98 2.12 1.36 -3.48
C TYR A 98 3.00 0.79 -4.59
N ALA A 99 4.02 1.53 -5.02
CA ALA A 99 4.96 1.09 -6.05
C ALA A 99 5.74 -0.18 -5.67
N VAL A 100 6.08 -0.37 -4.39
CA VAL A 100 6.85 -1.56 -3.95
C VAL A 100 5.96 -2.73 -3.51
N MET A 101 4.71 -2.48 -3.12
CA MET A 101 3.80 -3.51 -2.60
C MET A 101 3.51 -4.62 -3.59
N PHE A 102 3.47 -4.30 -4.88
CA PHE A 102 3.07 -5.21 -5.95
C PHE A 102 4.25 -5.66 -6.84
N ASP A 103 5.46 -5.18 -6.58
CA ASP A 103 6.66 -5.62 -7.30
C ASP A 103 7.38 -6.75 -6.54
N ARG A 104 7.08 -7.99 -6.92
CA ARG A 104 7.70 -9.19 -6.32
C ARG A 104 9.21 -9.27 -6.51
N SER A 105 9.78 -8.55 -7.47
CA SER A 105 11.22 -8.54 -7.70
C SER A 105 11.98 -7.77 -6.62
N LEU A 106 11.31 -6.80 -5.99
CA LEU A 106 11.89 -5.93 -4.97
C LEU A 106 11.85 -6.52 -3.55
N VAL A 107 10.92 -7.44 -3.27
CA VAL A 107 10.61 -7.90 -1.91
C VAL A 107 10.95 -9.38 -1.69
N ASN A 108 11.13 -9.78 -0.43
CA ASN A 108 11.10 -11.17 -0.04
C ASN A 108 9.62 -11.57 0.21
N ALA A 109 9.05 -12.30 -0.77
CA ALA A 109 7.63 -12.66 -0.73
C ALA A 109 7.28 -13.64 0.41
N ASP A 110 8.27 -14.33 0.98
CA ASP A 110 8.09 -15.31 2.07
C ASP A 110 8.37 -14.70 3.45
N ASP A 111 8.61 -13.38 3.52
CA ASP A 111 8.82 -12.68 4.79
C ASP A 111 7.54 -12.73 5.65
N PRO A 112 7.61 -13.20 6.90
CA PRO A 112 6.41 -13.37 7.73
C PRO A 112 5.65 -12.07 7.98
N GLU A 113 6.35 -10.94 8.22
CA GLU A 113 5.69 -9.64 8.45
C GLU A 113 4.97 -9.14 7.20
N LEU A 114 5.54 -9.40 6.01
CA LEU A 114 4.90 -9.06 4.75
C LEU A 114 3.66 -9.92 4.50
N VAL A 115 3.78 -11.24 4.70
CA VAL A 115 2.66 -12.19 4.51
C VAL A 115 1.51 -11.86 5.47
N ASP A 116 1.80 -11.59 6.75
CA ASP A 116 0.78 -11.22 7.73
C ASP A 116 0.07 -9.92 7.35
N ALA A 117 0.81 -8.90 6.88
CA ALA A 117 0.23 -7.65 6.44
C ALA A 117 -0.64 -7.81 5.18
N GLN A 118 -0.22 -8.64 4.23
CA GLN A 118 -1.01 -8.98 3.04
C GLN A 118 -2.31 -9.70 3.40
N ASN A 119 -2.23 -10.67 4.32
CA ASN A 119 -3.41 -11.40 4.79
C ASN A 119 -4.40 -10.47 5.49
N ALA A 120 -3.91 -9.53 6.31
CA ALA A 120 -4.77 -8.54 6.97
C ALA A 120 -5.54 -7.68 5.94
N ALA A 121 -4.84 -7.13 4.94
CA ALA A 121 -5.51 -6.34 3.89
C ALA A 121 -6.48 -7.19 3.04
N GLY A 122 -6.12 -8.43 2.73
CA GLY A 122 -6.99 -9.37 2.02
C GLY A 122 -8.27 -9.70 2.80
N ALA A 123 -8.18 -9.84 4.13
CA ALA A 123 -9.34 -10.06 5.00
C ALA A 123 -10.30 -8.86 4.98
N GLU A 124 -9.78 -7.62 5.00
CA GLU A 124 -10.60 -6.41 4.90
C GLU A 124 -11.31 -6.30 3.54
N LEU A 125 -10.61 -6.61 2.43
CA LEU A 125 -11.21 -6.64 1.10
C LEU A 125 -12.33 -7.68 1.03
N ALA A 126 -12.10 -8.89 1.54
CA ALA A 126 -13.12 -9.93 1.59
C ALA A 126 -14.32 -9.53 2.44
N HIS A 127 -14.08 -8.82 3.56
CA HIS A 127 -15.15 -8.29 4.40
C HIS A 127 -16.02 -7.28 3.63
N GLY A 128 -15.41 -6.31 2.93
CA GLY A 128 -16.14 -5.34 2.12
C GLY A 128 -17.00 -6.01 1.05
N VAL A 129 -16.45 -6.97 0.31
CA VAL A 129 -17.19 -7.74 -0.69
C VAL A 129 -18.36 -8.52 -0.07
N GLY A 130 -18.19 -9.05 1.14
CA GLY A 130 -19.23 -9.75 1.90
C GLY A 130 -20.47 -8.89 2.22
N THR A 131 -20.36 -7.56 2.15
CA THR A 131 -21.49 -6.63 2.37
C THR A 131 -22.33 -6.40 1.12
N LEU A 132 -21.85 -6.82 -0.07
CA LEU A 132 -22.59 -6.70 -1.32
C LEU A 132 -23.91 -7.47 -1.28
N LYS A 133 -24.95 -6.84 -1.78
CA LYS A 133 -26.29 -7.46 -1.86
C LYS A 133 -26.48 -8.25 -3.16
N ASP A 134 -25.61 -8.05 -4.15
CA ASP A 134 -25.65 -8.71 -5.46
C ASP A 134 -25.67 -10.25 -5.30
N PRO A 135 -26.70 -10.93 -5.87
CA PRO A 135 -26.78 -12.40 -5.85
C PRO A 135 -25.59 -13.10 -6.48
N SER A 136 -24.99 -12.53 -7.53
CA SER A 136 -23.80 -13.09 -8.20
C SER A 136 -22.59 -13.03 -7.29
N ALA A 137 -22.38 -11.92 -6.60
CA ALA A 137 -21.31 -11.77 -5.62
C ALA A 137 -21.46 -12.75 -4.43
N LYS A 138 -22.68 -13.02 -4.01
CA LYS A 138 -22.97 -14.01 -2.96
C LYS A 138 -22.77 -15.44 -3.43
N ALA A 139 -23.06 -15.73 -4.70
CA ALA A 139 -22.86 -17.05 -5.28
C ALA A 139 -21.39 -17.41 -5.47
N ASP A 140 -20.54 -16.41 -5.79
CA ASP A 140 -19.08 -16.57 -5.94
C ASP A 140 -18.34 -15.38 -5.33
N PRO A 141 -18.17 -15.38 -3.99
CA PRO A 141 -17.47 -14.28 -3.28
C PRO A 141 -16.01 -14.12 -3.68
N GLN A 142 -15.36 -15.21 -4.10
CA GLN A 142 -13.96 -15.17 -4.50
C GLN A 142 -13.77 -14.40 -5.81
N SER A 143 -14.58 -14.71 -6.83
CA SER A 143 -14.57 -13.95 -8.09
C SER A 143 -15.00 -12.50 -7.89
N ALA A 144 -15.99 -12.24 -7.02
CA ALA A 144 -16.42 -10.89 -6.69
C ALA A 144 -15.28 -10.08 -6.02
N ALA A 145 -14.53 -10.69 -5.10
CA ALA A 145 -13.38 -10.05 -4.47
C ALA A 145 -12.27 -9.74 -5.50
N LEU A 146 -11.98 -10.68 -6.40
CA LEU A 146 -10.99 -10.47 -7.46
C LEU A 146 -11.43 -9.35 -8.42
N ALA A 147 -12.70 -9.31 -8.81
CA ALA A 147 -13.25 -8.26 -9.67
C ALA A 147 -13.16 -6.87 -8.99
N ALA A 148 -13.58 -6.78 -7.74
CA ALA A 148 -13.51 -5.55 -6.95
C ALA A 148 -12.06 -5.05 -6.83
N TRP A 149 -11.14 -5.94 -6.48
CA TRP A 149 -9.73 -5.60 -6.36
C TRP A 149 -9.13 -5.18 -7.71
N SER A 150 -9.42 -5.91 -8.78
CA SER A 150 -8.95 -5.58 -10.14
C SER A 150 -9.41 -4.19 -10.57
N LEU A 151 -10.65 -3.82 -10.23
CA LEU A 151 -11.20 -2.49 -10.52
C LEU A 151 -10.39 -1.39 -9.84
N VAL A 152 -10.31 -1.42 -8.50
CA VAL A 152 -9.68 -0.34 -7.74
C VAL A 152 -8.17 -0.28 -7.96
N HIS A 153 -7.53 -1.46 -8.11
CA HIS A 153 -6.11 -1.55 -8.42
C HIS A 153 -5.81 -1.01 -9.82
N GLY A 154 -6.57 -1.44 -10.83
CA GLY A 154 -6.42 -0.96 -12.21
C GLY A 154 -6.62 0.56 -12.30
N PHE A 155 -7.65 1.10 -11.67
CA PHE A 155 -7.90 2.53 -11.64
C PHE A 155 -6.74 3.29 -10.98
N ALA A 156 -6.28 2.84 -9.80
CA ALA A 156 -5.15 3.45 -9.10
C ALA A 156 -3.88 3.45 -9.96
N MET A 157 -3.56 2.33 -10.61
CA MET A 157 -2.40 2.22 -11.50
C MET A 157 -2.50 3.15 -12.71
N LEU A 158 -3.66 3.25 -13.34
CA LEU A 158 -3.88 4.15 -14.48
C LEU A 158 -3.70 5.61 -14.08
N ARG A 159 -4.15 5.98 -12.88
CA ARG A 159 -3.98 7.34 -12.32
C ARG A 159 -2.52 7.64 -11.96
N LEU A 160 -1.86 6.75 -11.22
CA LEU A 160 -0.47 6.94 -10.79
C LEU A 160 0.51 6.99 -11.97
N ASN A 161 0.19 6.29 -13.06
CA ASN A 161 0.99 6.32 -14.30
C ASN A 161 0.58 7.44 -15.27
N GLU A 162 -0.30 8.36 -14.86
CA GLU A 162 -0.79 9.46 -15.70
C GLU A 162 -1.35 8.99 -17.07
N THR A 163 -1.85 7.73 -17.13
CA THR A 163 -2.39 7.12 -18.35
C THR A 163 -3.81 7.58 -18.65
N ILE A 164 -4.58 7.90 -17.61
CA ILE A 164 -5.89 8.51 -17.74
C ILE A 164 -5.86 9.90 -17.09
N ASP A 165 -6.31 10.86 -17.86
CA ASP A 165 -6.64 12.19 -17.36
C ASP A 165 -8.14 12.23 -17.09
N THR A 166 -8.51 12.32 -15.82
CA THR A 166 -9.90 12.57 -15.47
C THR A 166 -9.93 14.01 -14.98
N ASP A 167 -10.58 14.89 -15.74
CA ASP A 167 -10.88 16.26 -15.32
C ASP A 167 -11.73 16.29 -14.03
N ASP A 168 -12.29 15.13 -13.67
CA ASP A 168 -13.12 14.92 -12.48
C ASP A 168 -12.26 14.49 -11.28
N ASP A 169 -12.79 14.75 -10.09
CA ASP A 169 -12.25 14.22 -8.82
C ASP A 169 -12.08 12.68 -8.92
N PRO A 170 -10.88 12.14 -8.70
CA PRO A 170 -10.63 10.70 -8.77
C PRO A 170 -11.58 9.88 -7.88
N MET A 171 -12.00 10.43 -6.74
CA MET A 171 -12.92 9.75 -5.83
C MET A 171 -14.31 9.65 -6.43
N ALA A 172 -14.82 10.72 -7.04
CA ALA A 172 -16.10 10.69 -7.74
C ALA A 172 -16.11 9.72 -8.93
N ALA A 173 -14.99 9.61 -9.65
CA ALA A 173 -14.84 8.65 -10.75
C ALA A 173 -14.89 7.20 -10.24
N VAL A 174 -14.16 6.87 -9.18
CA VAL A 174 -14.17 5.52 -8.57
C VAL A 174 -15.54 5.17 -8.04
N GLU A 175 -16.20 6.06 -7.31
CA GLU A 175 -17.56 5.84 -6.79
C GLU A 175 -18.51 5.48 -7.94
N LYS A 176 -18.50 6.27 -9.01
CA LYS A 176 -19.35 6.03 -10.19
C LYS A 176 -19.09 4.67 -10.82
N ILE A 177 -17.82 4.30 -11.03
CA ILE A 177 -17.43 3.03 -11.63
C ILE A 177 -17.83 1.85 -10.72
N ALA A 178 -17.59 1.97 -9.41
CA ALA A 178 -17.94 0.94 -8.44
C ALA A 178 -19.46 0.71 -8.40
N LEU A 179 -20.24 1.80 -8.39
CA LEU A 179 -21.71 1.73 -8.45
C LEU A 179 -22.21 1.12 -9.77
N MET A 180 -21.54 1.31 -10.90
CA MET A 180 -21.93 0.68 -12.16
C MET A 180 -21.75 -0.83 -12.17
N LEU A 181 -20.76 -1.35 -11.45
CA LEU A 181 -20.40 -2.77 -11.51
C LEU A 181 -20.94 -3.58 -10.33
N PHE A 182 -21.22 -2.95 -9.20
CA PHE A 182 -21.61 -3.61 -7.96
C PHE A 182 -22.91 -3.04 -7.38
N ASN A 183 -23.78 -2.52 -8.25
CA ASN A 183 -25.13 -2.13 -7.89
C ASN A 183 -26.02 -3.37 -7.73
N GLY A 184 -26.29 -3.72 -6.48
CA GLY A 184 -27.26 -4.70 -6.12
C GLY A 184 -28.16 -4.22 -4.97
#